data_f064dd47c3e7f425f7d520dcb32a979e
#
_entry.id   f064dd47c3e7f425f7d520dcb32a979e
#
_cell.length_a   1.000
_cell.length_b   1.000
_cell.length_c   1.000
_cell.angle_alpha   90.00
_cell.angle_beta   90.00
_cell.angle_gamma   90.00
#
_symmetry.space_group_name_H-M   'P 1'
#
loop_
_entity.id
_entity.type
_entity.pdbx_description
1 polymer ?
#
loop_
_entity_poly.entity_id
_entity_poly.type
_entity_poly.pdbx_seq_one_letter_code
_entity_poly.pdbx_strand_id
1 'polypeptide(L)'
;VEPELIAWRRHFHEFPELSNREVNTGKYIADFLKTLPNLEVRYPVAKTGVVAVLKGGKPGAVIALRADIDALPVYERVAIPFASKVTTEFNGQKVSVMHACGHDSHTAMLMATAKMLSAMQKEVPGTIVFLFQPAEEGAPENEEGGAQLMIKEGALDNPKVEAVFGIHISSQTPVGNIKYKSGAFMASSDWFTIKVNGKGSHGSQPWGGV
;
A
#
# COMPACT_ATOMS: atom_id res chain seq x y z
N VAL A 1 13.01 18.00 -2.12
CA VAL A 1 12.15 16.80 -2.05
C VAL A 1 12.84 15.64 -1.32
N GLU A 2 14.15 15.37 -1.59
CA GLU A 2 14.84 14.21 -0.99
C GLU A 2 14.84 14.19 0.55
N PRO A 3 15.16 15.27 1.29
CA PRO A 3 15.10 15.25 2.75
C PRO A 3 13.71 14.95 3.29
N GLU A 4 12.66 15.45 2.61
CA GLU A 4 11.27 15.19 3.00
C GLU A 4 10.87 13.74 2.70
N LEU A 5 11.29 13.18 1.55
CA LEU A 5 11.05 11.78 1.20
C LEU A 5 11.64 10.85 2.27
N ILE A 6 12.88 11.11 2.71
CA ILE A 6 13.53 10.35 3.78
C ILE A 6 12.75 10.49 5.09
N ALA A 7 12.28 11.70 5.41
CA ALA A 7 11.51 11.95 6.63
C ALA A 7 10.16 11.21 6.60
N TRP A 8 9.43 11.25 5.48
CA TRP A 8 8.17 10.51 5.30
C TRP A 8 8.37 9.01 5.42
N ARG A 9 9.39 8.45 4.72
CA ARG A 9 9.72 7.03 4.80
C ARG A 9 9.97 6.59 6.25
N ARG A 10 10.77 7.37 7.00
CA ARG A 10 11.06 7.08 8.41
C ARG A 10 9.84 7.21 9.30
N HIS A 11 8.99 8.20 9.06
CA HIS A 11 7.73 8.38 9.77
C HIS A 11 6.80 7.17 9.60
N PHE A 12 6.55 6.73 8.37
CA PHE A 12 5.71 5.55 8.12
C PHE A 12 6.32 4.28 8.71
N HIS A 13 7.65 4.14 8.65
CA HIS A 13 8.34 3.00 9.26
C HIS A 13 8.20 2.96 10.78
N GLU A 14 8.24 4.11 11.44
CA GLU A 14 8.13 4.25 12.90
C GLU A 14 6.69 4.03 13.38
N PHE A 15 5.69 4.38 12.55
CA PHE A 15 4.27 4.33 12.88
C PHE A 15 3.45 3.50 11.89
N PRO A 16 3.80 2.20 11.69
CA PRO A 16 3.13 1.35 10.72
C PRO A 16 1.74 0.92 11.20
N GLU A 17 0.83 0.73 10.26
CA GLU A 17 -0.53 0.26 10.50
C GLU A 17 -0.85 -0.96 9.62
N LEU A 18 -1.60 -1.93 10.16
CA LEU A 18 -1.99 -3.14 9.43
C LEU A 18 -3.07 -2.87 8.38
N SER A 19 -3.23 -3.80 7.45
CA SER A 19 -4.26 -3.81 6.40
C SER A 19 -5.65 -3.45 6.94
N ASN A 20 -6.35 -2.52 6.27
CA ASN A 20 -7.63 -1.93 6.67
C ASN A 20 -7.62 -1.19 8.02
N ARG A 21 -6.46 -0.93 8.58
CA ARG A 21 -6.26 -0.18 9.84
C ARG A 21 -5.36 1.04 9.65
N GLU A 22 -5.01 1.37 8.40
CA GLU A 22 -4.09 2.45 8.00
C GLU A 22 -4.74 3.84 8.14
N VAL A 23 -5.46 4.08 9.25
CA VAL A 23 -6.27 5.28 9.46
C VAL A 23 -5.39 6.53 9.56
N ASN A 24 -4.33 6.46 10.36
CA ASN A 24 -3.42 7.60 10.51
C ASN A 24 -2.54 7.76 9.28
N THR A 25 -2.09 6.67 8.68
CA THR A 25 -1.32 6.65 7.43
C THR A 25 -2.10 7.30 6.31
N GLY A 26 -3.32 6.84 6.04
CA GLY A 26 -4.18 7.41 4.99
C GLY A 26 -4.53 8.88 5.24
N LYS A 27 -4.83 9.24 6.50
CA LYS A 27 -5.08 10.63 6.87
C LYS A 27 -3.84 11.51 6.64
N TYR A 28 -2.66 11.07 7.06
CA TYR A 28 -1.41 11.79 6.86
C TYR A 28 -1.15 12.07 5.38
N ILE A 29 -1.30 11.06 4.54
CA ILE A 29 -1.15 11.16 3.08
C ILE A 29 -2.17 12.16 2.52
N ALA A 30 -3.44 12.02 2.86
CA ALA A 30 -4.51 12.88 2.36
C ALA A 30 -4.31 14.35 2.77
N ASP A 31 -3.94 14.59 4.02
CA ASP A 31 -3.70 15.93 4.52
C ASP A 31 -2.50 16.60 3.83
N PHE A 32 -1.42 15.84 3.60
CA PHE A 32 -0.29 16.33 2.82
C PHE A 32 -0.69 16.66 1.37
N LEU A 33 -1.38 15.75 0.68
CA LEU A 33 -1.77 15.94 -0.73
C LEU A 33 -2.70 17.16 -0.89
N LYS A 34 -3.56 17.45 0.08
CA LYS A 34 -4.42 18.64 0.09
C LYS A 34 -3.64 19.95 0.18
N THR A 35 -2.39 19.92 0.66
CA THR A 35 -1.53 21.12 0.66
C THR A 35 -0.92 21.43 -0.70
N LEU A 36 -0.93 20.48 -1.62
CA LEU A 36 -0.33 20.62 -2.95
C LEU A 36 -1.32 21.30 -3.92
N PRO A 37 -0.85 22.21 -4.76
CA PRO A 37 -1.71 22.86 -5.75
C PRO A 37 -2.15 21.87 -6.82
N ASN A 38 -3.29 22.13 -7.44
CA ASN A 38 -3.82 21.42 -8.61
C ASN A 38 -4.16 19.94 -8.38
N LEU A 39 -4.24 19.47 -7.15
CA LEU A 39 -4.68 18.12 -6.81
C LEU A 39 -6.12 18.10 -6.31
N GLU A 40 -6.94 17.22 -6.87
CA GLU A 40 -8.25 16.87 -6.36
C GLU A 40 -8.09 15.60 -5.51
N VAL A 41 -8.32 15.66 -4.19
CA VAL A 41 -8.05 14.56 -3.24
C VAL A 41 -9.36 13.96 -2.74
N ARG A 42 -9.50 12.63 -2.87
CA ARG A 42 -10.57 11.82 -2.27
C ARG A 42 -10.00 10.96 -1.14
N TYR A 43 -10.58 11.07 0.03
CA TYR A 43 -10.24 10.30 1.23
C TYR A 43 -11.45 10.24 2.18
N PRO A 44 -11.76 9.09 2.78
CA PRO A 44 -11.16 7.77 2.53
C PRO A 44 -11.71 7.12 1.26
N VAL A 45 -10.92 6.22 0.64
CA VAL A 45 -11.31 5.32 -0.45
C VAL A 45 -10.88 3.91 -0.04
N ALA A 46 -11.72 2.93 -0.23
CA ALA A 46 -11.48 1.55 0.24
C ALA A 46 -11.09 1.51 1.72
N LYS A 47 -11.86 2.18 2.57
CA LYS A 47 -11.72 2.37 4.03
C LYS A 47 -10.63 3.37 4.43
N THR A 48 -9.39 3.20 4.01
CA THR A 48 -8.23 3.97 4.50
C THR A 48 -7.34 4.52 3.40
N GLY A 49 -7.54 4.09 2.17
CA GLY A 49 -6.77 4.53 1.02
C GLY A 49 -7.10 5.94 0.56
N VAL A 50 -6.24 6.48 -0.31
CA VAL A 50 -6.34 7.84 -0.85
C VAL A 50 -6.24 7.79 -2.38
N VAL A 51 -7.06 8.59 -3.03
CA VAL A 51 -6.97 8.85 -4.48
C VAL A 51 -6.79 10.34 -4.69
N ALA A 52 -5.78 10.72 -5.49
CA ALA A 52 -5.62 12.11 -5.89
C ALA A 52 -5.50 12.22 -7.42
N VAL A 53 -6.05 13.27 -7.99
CA VAL A 53 -6.08 13.51 -9.44
C VAL A 53 -5.39 14.82 -9.76
N LEU A 54 -4.39 14.75 -10.64
CA LEU A 54 -3.69 15.90 -11.22
C LEU A 54 -4.05 16.01 -12.71
N LYS A 55 -4.81 17.03 -13.07
CA LYS A 55 -5.05 17.37 -14.48
C LYS A 55 -3.85 18.14 -15.02
N GLY A 56 -3.11 17.52 -15.92
CA GLY A 56 -1.94 18.13 -16.56
C GLY A 56 -2.29 19.31 -17.46
N GLY A 57 -1.30 20.10 -17.78
CA GLY A 57 -1.44 21.29 -18.64
C GLY A 57 -1.39 21.00 -20.14
N LYS A 58 -1.13 19.77 -20.54
CA LYS A 58 -1.02 19.34 -21.95
C LYS A 58 -1.94 18.16 -22.23
N PRO A 59 -2.43 17.98 -23.47
CA PRO A 59 -3.17 16.79 -23.87
C PRO A 59 -2.37 15.50 -23.65
N GLY A 60 -3.03 14.42 -23.28
CA GLY A 60 -2.39 13.12 -23.09
C GLY A 60 -3.34 12.09 -22.45
N ALA A 61 -2.82 10.90 -22.22
CA ALA A 61 -3.54 9.79 -21.62
C ALA A 61 -3.84 10.01 -20.13
N VAL A 62 -4.74 9.21 -19.60
CA VAL A 62 -5.00 9.13 -18.15
C VAL A 62 -4.25 7.91 -17.61
N ILE A 63 -3.23 8.16 -16.81
CA ILE A 63 -2.46 7.08 -16.17
C ILE A 63 -2.57 7.14 -14.65
N ALA A 64 -2.44 6.00 -14.01
CA ALA A 64 -2.35 5.93 -12.55
C ALA A 64 -0.97 5.52 -12.09
N LEU A 65 -0.52 6.13 -10.98
CA LEU A 65 0.67 5.73 -10.23
C LEU A 65 0.21 5.17 -8.89
N ARG A 66 0.66 3.97 -8.55
CA ARG A 66 0.20 3.22 -7.38
C ARG A 66 1.32 2.99 -6.36
N ALA A 67 1.01 3.19 -5.10
CA ALA A 67 1.75 2.67 -3.96
C ALA A 67 0.79 2.01 -2.96
N ASP A 68 1.21 0.92 -2.36
CA ASP A 68 0.60 0.31 -1.18
C ASP A 68 0.99 1.07 0.09
N ILE A 69 0.16 0.97 1.14
CA ILE A 69 0.36 1.77 2.36
C ILE A 69 0.29 0.97 3.66
N ASP A 70 -0.07 -0.30 3.61
CA ASP A 70 -0.22 -1.17 4.77
C ASP A 70 1.09 -1.82 5.22
N ALA A 71 1.12 -2.27 6.47
CA ALA A 71 2.23 -2.96 7.09
C ALA A 71 1.83 -4.38 7.53
N LEU A 72 2.81 -5.14 7.97
CA LEU A 72 2.70 -6.55 8.32
C LEU A 72 2.76 -6.79 9.84
N PRO A 73 2.14 -7.87 10.35
CA PRO A 73 2.25 -8.28 11.75
C PRO A 73 3.61 -8.94 12.04
N VAL A 74 4.68 -8.18 11.87
CA VAL A 74 6.09 -8.61 11.98
C VAL A 74 6.80 -7.83 13.07
N TYR A 75 7.65 -8.51 13.84
CA TYR A 75 8.50 -7.88 14.86
C TYR A 75 9.75 -7.26 14.23
N GLU A 76 9.99 -5.99 14.47
CA GLU A 76 11.20 -5.27 14.05
C GLU A 76 12.40 -5.73 14.87
N ARG A 77 13.46 -6.20 14.19
CA ARG A 77 14.70 -6.69 14.81
C ARG A 77 15.89 -5.74 14.65
N VAL A 78 15.72 -4.69 13.86
CA VAL A 78 16.82 -3.77 13.54
C VAL A 78 16.83 -2.60 14.52
N ALA A 79 17.98 -2.36 15.16
CA ALA A 79 18.17 -1.24 16.08
C ALA A 79 18.50 0.04 15.30
N ILE A 80 17.47 0.72 14.79
CA ILE A 80 17.57 2.02 14.13
C ILE A 80 16.73 3.07 14.88
N PRO A 81 17.05 4.37 14.77
CA PRO A 81 16.35 5.41 15.51
C PRO A 81 14.84 5.50 15.28
N PHE A 82 14.39 5.09 14.10
CA PHE A 82 12.98 5.08 13.67
C PHE A 82 12.40 3.65 13.57
N ALA A 83 12.98 2.68 14.30
CA ALA A 83 12.42 1.33 14.38
C ALA A 83 11.01 1.36 14.96
N SER A 84 10.12 0.56 14.39
CA SER A 84 8.75 0.42 14.89
C SER A 84 8.73 -0.19 16.30
N LYS A 85 7.93 0.40 17.17
CA LYS A 85 7.58 -0.11 18.50
C LYS A 85 6.07 -0.37 18.61
N VAL A 86 5.37 -0.27 17.48
CA VAL A 86 3.92 -0.43 17.42
C VAL A 86 3.55 -1.87 17.73
N THR A 87 2.56 -2.03 18.57
CA THR A 87 1.88 -3.31 18.83
C THR A 87 0.38 -3.12 18.72
N THR A 88 -0.30 -4.10 18.16
CA THR A 88 -1.75 -4.09 18.01
C THR A 88 -2.32 -5.49 18.16
N GLU A 89 -3.63 -5.63 18.06
CA GLU A 89 -4.30 -6.92 17.98
C GLU A 89 -4.51 -7.31 16.52
N PHE A 90 -4.15 -8.55 16.19
CA PHE A 90 -4.39 -9.16 14.88
C PHE A 90 -4.86 -10.60 15.08
N ASN A 91 -6.05 -10.94 14.57
CA ASN A 91 -6.69 -12.26 14.72
C ASN A 91 -6.74 -12.73 16.18
N GLY A 92 -7.11 -11.83 17.11
CA GLY A 92 -7.22 -12.14 18.54
C GLY A 92 -5.89 -12.30 19.28
N GLN A 93 -4.77 -11.97 18.64
CA GLN A 93 -3.44 -12.04 19.24
C GLN A 93 -2.74 -10.67 19.21
N LYS A 94 -2.00 -10.38 20.28
CA LYS A 94 -1.15 -9.20 20.31
C LYS A 94 0.10 -9.43 19.45
N VAL A 95 0.29 -8.58 18.45
CA VAL A 95 1.41 -8.65 17.50
C VAL A 95 2.18 -7.33 17.45
N SER A 96 3.44 -7.40 17.06
CA SER A 96 4.20 -6.22 16.64
C SER A 96 3.89 -5.91 15.18
N VAL A 97 4.08 -4.67 14.77
CA VAL A 97 3.81 -4.22 13.39
C VAL A 97 5.06 -3.60 12.78
N MET A 98 5.37 -3.93 11.55
CA MET A 98 6.52 -3.40 10.83
C MET A 98 6.23 -3.31 9.32
N HIS A 99 6.73 -2.27 8.66
CA HIS A 99 6.82 -2.25 7.18
C HIS A 99 7.93 -3.18 6.69
N ALA A 100 7.67 -4.50 6.72
CA ALA A 100 8.64 -5.52 6.33
C ALA A 100 8.68 -5.76 4.81
N CYS A 101 7.66 -5.32 4.06
CA CYS A 101 7.61 -5.39 2.59
C CYS A 101 8.09 -4.11 1.90
N GLY A 102 8.26 -3.01 2.65
CA GLY A 102 8.81 -1.76 2.11
C GLY A 102 7.77 -0.75 1.61
N HIS A 103 6.50 -0.92 1.98
CA HIS A 103 5.42 0.00 1.59
C HIS A 103 5.61 1.42 2.13
N ASP A 104 6.32 1.60 3.23
CA ASP A 104 6.79 2.90 3.72
C ASP A 104 7.61 3.68 2.68
N SER A 105 8.46 2.96 1.93
CA SER A 105 9.25 3.53 0.84
C SER A 105 8.40 3.83 -0.39
N HIS A 106 7.48 2.92 -0.75
CA HIS A 106 6.57 3.12 -1.89
C HIS A 106 5.67 4.34 -1.67
N THR A 107 5.08 4.46 -0.47
CA THR A 107 4.27 5.60 -0.05
C THR A 107 5.04 6.91 -0.14
N ALA A 108 6.25 6.96 0.43
CA ALA A 108 7.08 8.16 0.41
C ALA A 108 7.48 8.58 -1.01
N MET A 109 7.83 7.60 -1.87
CA MET A 109 8.14 7.87 -3.28
C MET A 109 6.94 8.43 -4.04
N LEU A 110 5.74 7.90 -3.81
CA LEU A 110 4.54 8.40 -4.50
C LEU A 110 4.14 9.79 -4.00
N MET A 111 4.28 10.08 -2.71
CA MET A 111 4.09 11.44 -2.16
C MET A 111 5.07 12.45 -2.77
N ALA A 112 6.34 12.08 -2.88
CA ALA A 112 7.37 12.92 -3.51
C ALA A 112 7.06 13.15 -5.00
N THR A 113 6.62 12.13 -5.71
CA THR A 113 6.20 12.21 -7.11
C THR A 113 5.00 13.14 -7.26
N ALA A 114 3.99 13.04 -6.40
CA ALA A 114 2.84 13.93 -6.40
C ALA A 114 3.26 15.40 -6.20
N LYS A 115 4.17 15.65 -5.26
CA LYS A 115 4.71 16.99 -5.01
C LYS A 115 5.42 17.56 -6.25
N MET A 116 6.30 16.77 -6.87
CA MET A 116 7.03 17.20 -8.05
C MET A 116 6.10 17.48 -9.24
N LEU A 117 5.22 16.54 -9.57
CA LEU A 117 4.32 16.67 -10.71
C LEU A 117 3.28 17.79 -10.51
N SER A 118 2.80 17.99 -9.28
CA SER A 118 1.93 19.11 -8.94
C SER A 118 2.60 20.47 -9.21
N ALA A 119 3.88 20.62 -8.84
CA ALA A 119 4.65 21.84 -9.12
C ALA A 119 4.92 22.07 -10.62
N MET A 120 4.96 20.97 -11.40
CA MET A 120 5.21 20.99 -12.86
C MET A 120 3.91 20.82 -13.67
N GLN A 121 2.74 21.02 -13.09
CA GLN A 121 1.43 20.70 -13.66
C GLN A 121 1.27 21.17 -15.12
N LYS A 122 1.73 22.37 -15.47
CA LYS A 122 1.64 22.93 -16.85
C LYS A 122 2.44 22.12 -17.89
N GLU A 123 3.44 21.38 -17.45
CA GLU A 123 4.32 20.57 -18.31
C GLU A 123 3.85 19.12 -18.44
N VAL A 124 3.00 18.66 -17.50
CA VAL A 124 2.50 17.30 -17.45
C VAL A 124 1.51 17.03 -18.57
N PRO A 125 1.75 16.02 -19.44
CA PRO A 125 0.77 15.60 -20.43
C PRO A 125 -0.30 14.71 -19.79
N GLY A 126 -1.55 14.87 -20.22
CA GLY A 126 -2.66 14.04 -19.77
C GLY A 126 -3.06 14.28 -18.31
N THR A 127 -3.54 13.23 -17.67
CA THR A 127 -3.99 13.24 -16.28
C THR A 127 -3.29 12.15 -15.50
N ILE A 128 -2.81 12.48 -14.30
CA ILE A 128 -2.19 11.51 -13.39
C ILE A 128 -3.16 11.25 -12.23
N VAL A 129 -3.44 9.97 -11.99
CA VAL A 129 -4.19 9.51 -10.82
C VAL A 129 -3.21 8.86 -9.84
N PHE A 130 -3.10 9.39 -8.64
CA PHE A 130 -2.28 8.82 -7.58
C PHE A 130 -3.15 7.89 -6.73
N LEU A 131 -2.76 6.64 -6.61
CA LEU A 131 -3.46 5.60 -5.87
C LEU A 131 -2.61 5.16 -4.66
N PHE A 132 -3.02 5.55 -3.47
CA PHE A 132 -2.45 5.04 -2.23
C PHE A 132 -3.36 3.91 -1.73
N GLN A 133 -2.95 2.69 -2.04
CA GLN A 133 -3.78 1.50 -1.88
C GLN A 133 -3.61 0.89 -0.49
N PRO A 134 -4.71 0.72 0.29
CA PRO A 134 -4.67 -0.01 1.55
C PRO A 134 -4.73 -1.52 1.32
N ALA A 135 -4.46 -2.29 2.38
CA ALA A 135 -4.68 -3.74 2.46
C ALA A 135 -4.15 -4.55 1.27
N GLU A 136 -2.91 -4.28 0.84
CA GLU A 136 -2.24 -5.04 -0.22
C GLU A 136 -1.85 -6.43 0.27
N GLU A 137 -1.40 -6.54 1.52
CA GLU A 137 -1.00 -7.77 2.19
C GLU A 137 -2.19 -8.68 2.56
N GLY A 138 -3.40 -8.25 2.22
CA GLY A 138 -4.66 -8.95 2.46
C GLY A 138 -5.51 -8.29 3.52
N ALA A 139 -6.80 -8.12 3.21
CA ALA A 139 -7.77 -7.63 4.18
C ALA A 139 -7.96 -8.65 5.33
N PRO A 140 -8.27 -8.19 6.55
CA PRO A 140 -8.65 -9.08 7.65
C PRO A 140 -9.80 -10.03 7.26
N GLU A 141 -9.87 -11.18 7.94
CA GLU A 141 -10.91 -12.17 7.68
C GLU A 141 -12.31 -11.55 7.71
N ASN A 142 -13.13 -11.89 6.72
CA ASN A 142 -14.49 -11.36 6.51
C ASN A 142 -14.57 -9.84 6.20
N GLU A 143 -13.48 -9.22 5.81
CA GLU A 143 -13.47 -7.84 5.33
C GLU A 143 -13.12 -7.74 3.84
N GLU A 144 -13.82 -6.83 3.14
CA GLU A 144 -13.36 -6.38 1.82
C GLU A 144 -12.23 -5.36 1.99
N GLY A 145 -11.32 -5.29 1.02
CA GLY A 145 -10.20 -4.33 1.04
C GLY A 145 -9.36 -4.37 -0.21
N GLY A 146 -8.24 -3.68 -0.16
CA GLY A 146 -7.21 -3.70 -1.20
C GLY A 146 -7.64 -3.10 -2.53
N ALA A 147 -6.94 -3.50 -3.59
CA ALA A 147 -7.18 -3.00 -4.94
C ALA A 147 -8.60 -3.29 -5.44
N GLN A 148 -9.17 -4.43 -5.09
CA GLN A 148 -10.52 -4.81 -5.51
C GLN A 148 -11.56 -3.83 -4.98
N LEU A 149 -11.48 -3.45 -3.71
CA LEU A 149 -12.38 -2.48 -3.12
C LEU A 149 -12.18 -1.08 -3.70
N MET A 150 -10.92 -0.67 -3.95
CA MET A 150 -10.65 0.61 -4.63
C MET A 150 -11.29 0.67 -6.02
N ILE A 151 -11.21 -0.41 -6.81
CA ILE A 151 -11.83 -0.51 -8.13
C ILE A 151 -13.36 -0.44 -8.00
N LYS A 152 -13.95 -1.20 -7.07
CA LYS A 152 -15.39 -1.19 -6.79
C LYS A 152 -15.91 0.20 -6.41
N GLU A 153 -15.09 1.00 -5.73
CA GLU A 153 -15.39 2.38 -5.36
C GLU A 153 -15.01 3.42 -6.44
N GLY A 154 -14.69 2.96 -7.64
CA GLY A 154 -14.47 3.80 -8.82
C GLY A 154 -13.13 4.55 -8.82
N ALA A 155 -12.09 3.99 -8.22
CA ALA A 155 -10.76 4.62 -8.21
C ALA A 155 -10.15 4.73 -9.61
N LEU A 156 -10.59 3.89 -10.57
CA LEU A 156 -10.09 3.85 -11.96
C LEU A 156 -11.10 4.40 -12.99
N ASP A 157 -12.26 4.89 -12.56
CA ASP A 157 -13.35 5.23 -13.47
C ASP A 157 -13.51 6.74 -13.73
N ASN A 158 -13.17 7.56 -12.76
CA ASN A 158 -13.35 9.02 -12.88
C ASN A 158 -12.13 9.80 -12.36
N PRO A 159 -11.21 10.17 -13.29
CA PRO A 159 -11.22 9.88 -14.73
C PRO A 159 -10.92 8.41 -15.04
N LYS A 160 -11.36 7.92 -16.20
CA LYS A 160 -11.10 6.53 -16.62
C LYS A 160 -9.62 6.34 -16.90
N VAL A 161 -8.97 5.49 -16.10
CA VAL A 161 -7.55 5.18 -16.20
C VAL A 161 -7.27 4.21 -17.34
N GLU A 162 -6.26 4.50 -18.15
CA GLU A 162 -5.84 3.68 -19.30
C GLU A 162 -4.72 2.71 -18.95
N ALA A 163 -3.83 3.10 -18.00
CA ALA A 163 -2.73 2.26 -17.53
C ALA A 163 -2.39 2.57 -16.07
N VAL A 164 -1.96 1.55 -15.34
CA VAL A 164 -1.50 1.67 -13.95
C VAL A 164 -0.04 1.28 -13.87
N PHE A 165 0.77 2.09 -13.19
CA PHE A 165 2.17 1.84 -12.91
C PHE A 165 2.41 1.78 -11.40
N GLY A 166 3.21 0.79 -10.97
CA GLY A 166 3.67 0.66 -9.60
C GLY A 166 5.13 0.25 -9.57
N ILE A 167 5.84 0.60 -8.50
CA ILE A 167 7.21 0.20 -8.25
C ILE A 167 7.23 -0.57 -6.94
N HIS A 168 7.97 -1.69 -6.90
CA HIS A 168 8.27 -2.39 -5.67
C HIS A 168 9.77 -2.35 -5.39
N ILE A 169 10.18 -1.98 -4.18
CA ILE A 169 11.58 -2.07 -3.78
C ILE A 169 12.00 -3.54 -3.65
N SER A 170 13.28 -3.82 -3.85
CA SER A 170 13.81 -5.18 -3.71
C SER A 170 15.22 -5.13 -3.13
N SER A 171 15.44 -5.86 -2.05
CA SER A 171 16.77 -6.03 -1.45
C SER A 171 17.80 -6.70 -2.37
N GLN A 172 17.33 -7.38 -3.43
CA GLN A 172 18.16 -8.07 -4.41
C GLN A 172 18.50 -7.21 -5.64
N THR A 173 18.02 -5.98 -5.69
CA THR A 173 18.31 -5.06 -6.80
C THR A 173 19.24 -3.97 -6.30
N PRO A 174 20.45 -3.84 -6.88
CA PRO A 174 21.40 -2.81 -6.48
C PRO A 174 20.80 -1.41 -6.64
N VAL A 175 21.14 -0.49 -5.72
CA VAL A 175 20.72 0.92 -5.78
C VAL A 175 21.14 1.53 -7.12
N GLY A 176 20.26 2.33 -7.71
CA GLY A 176 20.45 2.94 -9.02
C GLY A 176 19.97 2.08 -10.19
N ASN A 177 19.51 0.85 -9.94
CA ASN A 177 18.95 -0.01 -10.97
C ASN A 177 17.46 -0.18 -10.83
N ILE A 178 16.77 -0.25 -11.96
CA ILE A 178 15.35 -0.59 -12.08
C ILE A 178 15.23 -1.83 -12.97
N LYS A 179 14.51 -2.83 -12.51
CA LYS A 179 14.20 -4.02 -13.29
C LYS A 179 12.76 -3.94 -13.80
N TYR A 180 12.59 -4.30 -15.06
CA TYR A 180 11.26 -4.41 -15.67
C TYR A 180 11.24 -5.59 -16.66
N LYS A 181 10.05 -6.06 -17.00
CA LYS A 181 9.86 -7.16 -17.95
C LYS A 181 8.49 -6.99 -18.65
N SER A 182 8.46 -7.32 -19.93
CA SER A 182 7.19 -7.47 -20.66
C SER A 182 6.52 -8.81 -20.30
N GLY A 183 5.21 -8.82 -20.19
CA GLY A 183 4.42 -9.98 -19.79
C GLY A 183 4.41 -10.19 -18.27
N ALA A 184 4.14 -11.41 -17.82
CA ALA A 184 4.07 -11.74 -16.39
C ALA A 184 5.42 -11.49 -15.70
N PHE A 185 5.40 -10.66 -14.67
CA PHE A 185 6.59 -10.21 -13.94
C PHE A 185 6.58 -10.62 -12.46
N MET A 186 5.45 -10.43 -11.78
CA MET A 186 5.26 -10.80 -10.38
C MET A 186 4.60 -12.18 -10.28
N ALA A 187 4.82 -12.88 -9.17
CA ALA A 187 4.12 -14.12 -8.88
C ALA A 187 2.65 -13.86 -8.56
N SER A 188 1.79 -14.84 -8.82
CA SER A 188 0.45 -14.87 -8.25
C SER A 188 0.46 -15.64 -6.93
N SER A 189 -0.46 -15.30 -6.03
CA SER A 189 -0.69 -16.06 -4.80
C SER A 189 -2.17 -16.41 -4.68
N ASP A 190 -2.43 -17.65 -4.25
CA ASP A 190 -3.77 -18.12 -3.95
C ASP A 190 -3.83 -18.52 -2.47
N TRP A 191 -4.82 -18.01 -1.75
CA TRP A 191 -5.02 -18.31 -0.33
C TRP A 191 -6.15 -19.30 -0.18
N PHE A 192 -5.92 -20.37 0.56
CA PHE A 192 -6.97 -21.33 0.89
C PHE A 192 -6.85 -21.79 2.34
N THR A 193 -7.98 -22.15 2.93
CA THR A 193 -8.05 -22.71 4.27
C THR A 193 -8.65 -24.11 4.21
N ILE A 194 -7.94 -25.08 4.77
CA ILE A 194 -8.45 -26.43 4.95
C ILE A 194 -8.84 -26.59 6.42
N LYS A 195 -10.14 -26.81 6.68
CA LYS A 195 -10.66 -27.11 8.01
C LYS A 195 -10.99 -28.58 8.12
N VAL A 196 -10.22 -29.32 8.91
CA VAL A 196 -10.50 -30.73 9.23
C VAL A 196 -11.28 -30.78 10.55
N ASN A 197 -12.53 -31.24 10.49
CA ASN A 197 -13.36 -31.43 11.67
C ASN A 197 -13.32 -32.90 12.08
N GLY A 198 -12.85 -33.15 13.27
CA GLY A 198 -12.77 -34.48 13.85
C GLY A 198 -13.02 -34.44 15.36
N LYS A 199 -12.89 -35.55 16.03
CA LYS A 199 -12.93 -35.66 17.50
C LYS A 199 -11.56 -36.07 18.04
N GLY A 200 -11.29 -35.74 19.30
CA GLY A 200 -10.05 -36.14 19.95
C GLY A 200 -9.95 -37.65 20.06
N SER A 201 -8.77 -38.18 19.73
CA SER A 201 -8.45 -39.61 19.86
C SER A 201 -7.03 -39.77 20.42
N HIS A 202 -6.71 -40.97 20.90
CA HIS A 202 -5.35 -41.28 21.33
C HIS A 202 -4.40 -41.30 20.12
N GLY A 203 -3.20 -40.72 20.24
CA GLY A 203 -2.25 -40.61 19.13
C GLY A 203 -1.83 -41.91 18.45
N SER A 204 -1.89 -43.05 19.19
CA SER A 204 -1.68 -44.40 18.64
C SER A 204 -2.92 -44.99 17.96
N GLN A 205 -4.07 -44.31 18.02
CA GLN A 205 -5.37 -44.75 17.47
C GLN A 205 -6.03 -43.64 16.66
N PRO A 206 -5.35 -43.08 15.64
CA PRO A 206 -5.83 -41.92 14.91
C PRO A 206 -7.15 -42.16 14.15
N TRP A 207 -7.43 -43.41 13.77
CA TRP A 207 -8.68 -43.79 13.14
C TRP A 207 -9.94 -43.58 14.01
N GLY A 208 -9.78 -43.40 15.30
CA GLY A 208 -10.88 -43.04 16.21
C GLY A 208 -11.25 -41.57 16.21
N GLY A 209 -10.46 -40.72 15.56
CA GLY A 209 -10.60 -39.27 15.53
C GLY A 209 -11.31 -38.68 14.32
N VAL A 210 -11.62 -39.49 13.32
CA VAL A 210 -12.27 -39.09 12.06
C VAL A 210 -13.73 -39.52 12.06
#